data_7bd4a8673da95ac26d3039bf2f180191
#
_entry.id   7bd4a8673da95ac26d3039bf2f180191
#
_cell.length_a   1.000
_cell.length_b   1.000
_cell.length_c   1.000
_cell.angle_alpha   90.00
_cell.angle_beta   90.00
_cell.angle_gamma   90.00
#
_symmetry.space_group_name_H-M   'P 1'
#
loop_
_entity.id
_entity.type
_entity.pdbx_description
1 polymer ?
#
loop_
_entity_poly.entity_id
_entity_poly.type
_entity_poly.pdbx_seq_one_letter_code
_entity_poly.pdbx_strand_id
1 'polypeptide(L)'
;VVVDEYDIPAHNFVMYRVIDGDKSDCIPGIKGWGKKTLMKKLPMILEDKKLSVQDLIDEGLDEDVIRLNYDLMQLDDVDISGGSKLKIQNISDETKNKLVKFEFQKMVLEDKLNTAFPNLDVWLAESFNRLNIIMENHINDR
;
A
#
# COMPACT_ATOMS: atom_id res chain seq x y z
N VAL A 1 4.14 12.77 5.43
CA VAL A 1 2.71 13.00 5.15
C VAL A 1 1.85 12.48 6.30
N VAL A 2 1.93 11.19 6.70
CA VAL A 2 1.09 10.65 7.78
C VAL A 2 1.36 11.35 9.12
N VAL A 3 2.63 11.53 9.48
CA VAL A 3 3.03 12.23 10.72
C VAL A 3 2.56 13.69 10.69
N ASP A 4 2.74 14.37 9.55
CA ASP A 4 2.40 15.79 9.41
C ASP A 4 0.89 16.05 9.49
N GLU A 5 0.06 15.11 9.04
CA GLU A 5 -1.40 15.26 8.99
C GLU A 5 -2.11 14.73 10.25
N TYR A 6 -1.59 13.62 10.79
CA TYR A 6 -2.28 12.90 11.87
C TYR A 6 -1.58 12.99 13.23
N ASP A 7 -0.32 13.44 13.28
CA ASP A 7 0.55 13.41 14.47
C ASP A 7 0.79 11.98 15.01
N ILE A 8 0.66 10.97 14.15
CA ILE A 8 0.80 9.55 14.48
C ILE A 8 2.02 8.99 13.78
N PRO A 9 2.92 8.26 14.46
CA PRO A 9 4.02 7.55 13.82
C PRO A 9 3.52 6.63 12.70
N ALA A 10 4.21 6.62 11.55
CA ALA A 10 3.76 5.89 10.36
C ALA A 10 3.51 4.40 10.62
N HIS A 11 4.32 3.77 11.48
CA HIS A 11 4.19 2.37 11.86
C HIS A 11 2.95 2.07 12.73
N ASN A 12 2.34 3.08 13.37
CA ASN A 12 1.10 2.96 14.14
C ASN A 12 -0.15 3.38 13.34
N PHE A 13 0.04 3.85 12.09
CA PHE A 13 -1.09 4.36 11.31
C PHE A 13 -2.15 3.29 11.00
N VAL A 14 -1.75 2.05 10.75
CA VAL A 14 -2.69 0.94 10.56
C VAL A 14 -3.53 0.74 11.82
N MET A 15 -2.94 0.78 13.02
CA MET A 15 -3.68 0.66 14.28
C MET A 15 -4.68 1.79 14.48
N TYR A 16 -4.30 3.02 14.09
CA TYR A 16 -5.24 4.14 14.06
C TYR A 16 -6.42 3.85 13.12
N ARG A 17 -6.15 3.39 11.89
CA ARG A 17 -7.19 3.09 10.90
C ARG A 17 -8.12 1.96 11.34
N VAL A 18 -7.59 0.94 12.00
CA VAL A 18 -8.37 -0.17 12.57
C VAL A 18 -9.43 0.34 13.55
N ILE A 19 -9.12 1.36 14.34
CA ILE A 19 -10.05 1.97 15.31
C ILE A 19 -11.01 2.97 14.63
N ASP A 20 -10.50 3.83 13.74
CA ASP A 20 -11.28 4.89 13.06
C ASP A 20 -12.18 4.34 11.95
N GLY A 21 -11.80 3.21 11.34
CA GLY A 21 -12.47 2.60 10.21
C GLY A 21 -12.09 3.23 8.87
N ASP A 22 -12.71 2.74 7.78
CA ASP A 22 -12.58 3.30 6.44
C ASP A 22 -13.96 3.46 5.80
N LYS A 23 -14.37 4.71 5.62
CA LYS A 23 -15.68 5.03 5.02
C LYS A 23 -15.74 4.70 3.54
N SER A 24 -14.61 4.79 2.83
CA SER A 24 -14.55 4.48 1.39
C SER A 24 -14.76 3.00 1.12
N ASP A 25 -14.26 2.16 2.02
CA ASP A 25 -14.36 0.70 1.92
C ASP A 25 -15.49 0.12 2.78
N CYS A 26 -16.34 0.99 3.35
CA CYS A 26 -17.44 0.60 4.23
C CYS A 26 -17.00 -0.20 5.47
N ILE A 27 -15.78 0.01 5.96
CA ILE A 27 -15.26 -0.62 7.17
C ILE A 27 -15.62 0.27 8.37
N PRO A 28 -16.51 -0.18 9.29
CA PRO A 28 -16.93 0.63 10.41
C PRO A 28 -15.80 0.76 11.44
N GLY A 29 -15.58 2.00 11.91
CA GLY A 29 -14.73 2.22 13.08
C GLY A 29 -15.45 1.88 14.39
N ILE A 30 -14.69 1.90 15.49
CA ILE A 30 -15.24 1.66 16.83
C ILE A 30 -16.08 2.87 17.25
N LYS A 31 -17.34 2.61 17.58
CA LYS A 31 -18.28 3.66 17.95
C LYS A 31 -17.78 4.47 19.16
N GLY A 32 -17.73 5.78 18.99
CA GLY A 32 -17.28 6.71 20.04
C GLY A 32 -15.77 6.89 20.13
N TRP A 33 -14.98 6.30 19.21
CA TRP A 33 -13.53 6.38 19.17
C TRP A 33 -13.00 7.23 18.00
N GLY A 34 -13.63 8.36 17.72
CA GLY A 34 -13.06 9.31 16.74
C GLY A 34 -11.71 9.85 17.19
N LYS A 35 -10.94 10.47 16.27
CA LYS A 35 -9.55 10.92 16.43
C LYS A 35 -9.25 11.55 17.80
N LYS A 36 -10.08 12.50 18.28
CA LYS A 36 -9.87 13.17 19.58
C LYS A 36 -9.99 12.25 20.77
N THR A 37 -10.98 11.34 20.74
CA THR A 37 -11.22 10.37 21.83
C THR A 37 -10.10 9.34 21.86
N LEU A 38 -9.68 8.87 20.68
CA LEU A 38 -8.61 7.91 20.50
C LEU A 38 -7.31 8.46 21.11
N MET A 39 -6.87 9.65 20.70
CA MET A 39 -5.64 10.26 21.24
C MET A 39 -5.67 10.49 22.74
N LYS A 40 -6.86 10.74 23.32
CA LYS A 40 -7.02 10.92 24.76
C LYS A 40 -7.00 9.60 25.53
N LYS A 41 -7.66 8.57 25.00
CA LYS A 41 -7.81 7.28 25.69
C LYS A 41 -6.66 6.32 25.40
N LEU A 42 -6.03 6.43 24.25
CA LEU A 42 -4.96 5.57 23.77
C LEU A 42 -3.71 6.39 23.39
N PRO A 43 -3.09 7.11 24.36
CA PRO A 43 -1.96 7.99 24.06
C PRO A 43 -0.76 7.23 23.49
N MET A 44 -0.62 5.94 23.78
CA MET A 44 0.44 5.07 23.25
C MET A 44 0.48 5.02 21.73
N ILE A 45 -0.59 5.40 21.02
CA ILE A 45 -0.63 5.45 19.56
C ILE A 45 0.28 6.56 18.99
N LEU A 46 0.60 7.56 19.82
CA LEU A 46 1.48 8.68 19.49
C LEU A 46 2.95 8.39 19.81
N GLU A 47 3.23 7.31 20.52
CA GLU A 47 4.57 6.91 20.92
C GLU A 47 5.31 6.25 19.76
N ASP A 48 6.64 6.29 19.81
CA ASP A 48 7.49 5.66 18.79
C ASP A 48 7.57 4.12 18.90
N LYS A 49 6.85 3.54 19.88
CA LYS A 49 6.68 2.09 20.01
C LYS A 49 5.68 1.59 18.98
N LYS A 50 6.07 0.59 18.17
CA LYS A 50 5.13 -0.08 17.24
C LYS A 50 4.09 -0.85 18.06
N LEU A 51 2.82 -0.51 17.85
CA LEU A 51 1.69 -1.20 18.46
C LEU A 51 1.30 -2.46 17.69
N SER A 52 0.75 -3.43 18.43
CA SER A 52 0.14 -4.64 17.89
C SER A 52 -1.38 -4.62 18.09
N VAL A 53 -2.08 -5.51 17.41
CA VAL A 53 -3.51 -5.79 17.63
C VAL A 53 -3.79 -6.12 19.09
N GLN A 54 -2.88 -6.87 19.73
CA GLN A 54 -3.03 -7.28 21.13
C GLN A 54 -2.98 -6.08 22.09
N ASP A 55 -2.09 -5.09 21.83
CA ASP A 55 -2.05 -3.86 22.66
C ASP A 55 -3.41 -3.14 22.65
N LEU A 56 -4.14 -3.14 21.51
CA LEU A 56 -5.48 -2.54 21.43
C LEU A 56 -6.53 -3.33 22.21
N ILE A 57 -6.46 -4.65 22.16
CA ILE A 57 -7.38 -5.54 22.88
C ILE A 57 -7.16 -5.42 24.40
N ASP A 58 -5.91 -5.35 24.83
CA ASP A 58 -5.55 -5.19 26.25
C ASP A 58 -6.05 -3.85 26.84
N GLU A 59 -6.22 -2.83 26.01
CA GLU A 59 -6.85 -1.55 26.36
C GLU A 59 -8.40 -1.62 26.40
N GLY A 60 -8.97 -2.80 26.19
CA GLY A 60 -10.40 -3.05 26.32
C GLY A 60 -11.23 -2.72 25.08
N LEU A 61 -10.61 -2.64 23.89
CA LEU A 61 -11.35 -2.54 22.64
C LEU A 61 -11.92 -3.90 22.24
N ASP A 62 -13.03 -3.88 21.50
CA ASP A 62 -13.72 -5.08 21.04
C ASP A 62 -12.80 -5.94 20.14
N GLU A 63 -12.46 -7.14 20.61
CA GLU A 63 -11.51 -8.03 19.95
C GLU A 63 -11.97 -8.44 18.55
N ASP A 64 -13.24 -8.78 18.37
CA ASP A 64 -13.77 -9.26 17.09
C ASP A 64 -13.71 -8.14 16.04
N VAL A 65 -14.10 -6.94 16.43
CA VAL A 65 -14.04 -5.77 15.53
C VAL A 65 -12.60 -5.39 15.19
N ILE A 66 -11.70 -5.39 16.19
CA ILE A 66 -10.28 -5.02 15.97
C ILE A 66 -9.60 -6.03 15.05
N ARG A 67 -9.79 -7.33 15.29
CA ARG A 67 -9.20 -8.37 14.43
C ARG A 67 -9.74 -8.30 13.00
N LEU A 68 -11.07 -8.20 12.85
CA LEU A 68 -11.67 -8.08 11.52
C LEU A 68 -11.16 -6.85 10.76
N ASN A 69 -11.17 -5.69 11.40
CA ASN A 69 -10.70 -4.46 10.77
C ASN A 69 -9.20 -4.54 10.41
N TYR A 70 -8.40 -5.16 11.27
CA TYR A 70 -6.99 -5.36 11.00
C TYR A 70 -6.77 -6.28 9.79
N ASP A 71 -7.47 -7.41 9.72
CA ASP A 71 -7.36 -8.34 8.60
C ASP A 71 -7.76 -7.70 7.27
N LEU A 72 -8.74 -6.80 7.30
CA LEU A 72 -9.20 -6.07 6.11
C LEU A 72 -8.25 -4.93 5.68
N MET A 73 -7.51 -4.32 6.61
CA MET A 73 -6.73 -3.11 6.35
C MET A 73 -5.22 -3.32 6.26
N GLN A 74 -4.70 -4.42 6.85
CA GLN A 74 -3.28 -4.72 6.77
C GLN A 74 -2.91 -5.18 5.35
N LEU A 75 -1.67 -4.92 4.93
CA LEU A 75 -1.14 -5.28 3.61
C LEU A 75 0.03 -6.28 3.71
N ASP A 76 0.38 -6.69 4.92
CA ASP A 76 1.54 -7.56 5.16
C ASP A 76 1.22 -9.03 4.90
N ASP A 77 0.01 -9.48 5.24
CA ASP A 77 -0.45 -10.86 5.01
C ASP A 77 -1.74 -10.86 4.20
N VAL A 78 -1.57 -10.99 2.89
CA VAL A 78 -2.70 -11.00 1.94
C VAL A 78 -3.30 -12.40 1.87
N ASP A 79 -4.61 -12.51 2.12
CA ASP A 79 -5.34 -13.78 2.02
C ASP A 79 -5.58 -14.16 0.55
N ILE A 80 -4.52 -14.63 -0.09
CA ILE A 80 -4.55 -15.23 -1.42
C ILE A 80 -4.04 -16.65 -1.38
N SER A 81 -4.55 -17.51 -2.27
CA SER A 81 -4.16 -18.90 -2.32
C SER A 81 -2.64 -19.09 -2.48
N GLY A 82 -2.07 -20.15 -1.90
CA GLY A 82 -0.66 -20.49 -2.06
C GLY A 82 -0.23 -20.60 -3.53
N GLY A 83 -1.14 -21.12 -4.40
CA GLY A 83 -0.90 -21.16 -5.85
C GLY A 83 -0.78 -19.77 -6.47
N SER A 84 -1.58 -18.80 -6.02
CA SER A 84 -1.48 -17.40 -6.48
C SER A 84 -0.18 -16.75 -5.97
N LYS A 85 0.20 -16.98 -4.71
CA LYS A 85 1.48 -16.49 -4.15
C LYS A 85 2.66 -17.01 -4.96
N LEU A 86 2.68 -18.32 -5.26
CA LEU A 86 3.74 -18.95 -6.07
C LEU A 86 3.77 -18.37 -7.50
N LYS A 87 2.61 -18.17 -8.13
CA LYS A 87 2.54 -17.58 -9.46
C LYS A 87 3.09 -16.14 -9.49
N ILE A 88 2.76 -15.33 -8.50
CA ILE A 88 3.30 -13.98 -8.36
C ILE A 88 4.81 -14.02 -8.17
N GLN A 89 5.32 -14.91 -7.32
CA GLN A 89 6.74 -15.07 -7.08
C GLN A 89 7.47 -15.46 -8.37
N ASN A 90 6.98 -16.45 -9.12
CA ASN A 90 7.57 -16.87 -10.38
C ASN A 90 7.63 -15.71 -11.40
N ILE A 91 6.53 -14.93 -11.54
CA ILE A 91 6.51 -13.76 -12.43
C ILE A 91 7.52 -12.70 -11.97
N SER A 92 7.67 -12.51 -10.66
CA SER A 92 8.63 -11.55 -10.09
C SER A 92 10.09 -11.98 -10.33
N ASP A 93 10.33 -13.28 -10.32
CA ASP A 93 11.68 -13.87 -10.49
C ASP A 93 12.07 -14.06 -11.96
N GLU A 94 11.09 -13.98 -12.87
CA GLU A 94 11.36 -14.06 -14.32
C GLU A 94 12.28 -12.92 -14.78
N THR A 95 13.14 -13.25 -15.74
CA THR A 95 14.01 -12.25 -16.37
C THR A 95 13.16 -11.18 -17.07
N LYS A 96 13.28 -9.95 -16.62
CA LYS A 96 12.49 -8.85 -17.17
C LYS A 96 13.05 -8.45 -18.53
N ASN A 97 12.22 -8.46 -19.55
CA ASN A 97 12.57 -8.00 -20.88
C ASN A 97 12.73 -6.48 -20.88
N LYS A 98 13.59 -5.98 -21.77
CA LYS A 98 13.69 -4.52 -22.03
C LYS A 98 12.33 -3.96 -22.41
N LEU A 99 12.03 -2.78 -21.90
CA LEU A 99 10.85 -2.03 -22.32
C LEU A 99 10.96 -1.61 -23.78
N VAL A 100 9.98 -1.97 -24.59
CA VAL A 100 9.95 -1.69 -26.03
C VAL A 100 8.97 -0.55 -26.27
N LYS A 101 9.50 0.59 -26.75
CA LYS A 101 8.70 1.80 -27.03
C LYS A 101 7.51 1.52 -27.94
N PHE A 102 7.72 0.74 -29.00
CA PHE A 102 6.67 0.41 -29.96
C PHE A 102 5.51 -0.34 -29.33
N GLU A 103 5.77 -1.32 -28.47
CA GLU A 103 4.70 -2.08 -27.79
C GLU A 103 3.89 -1.19 -26.85
N PHE A 104 4.57 -0.26 -26.16
CA PHE A 104 3.87 0.70 -25.30
C PHE A 104 3.03 1.68 -26.13
N GLN A 105 3.56 2.22 -27.23
CA GLN A 105 2.80 3.09 -28.13
C GLN A 105 1.56 2.39 -28.70
N LYS A 106 1.70 1.12 -29.09
CA LYS A 106 0.61 0.28 -29.56
C LYS A 106 -0.47 0.13 -28.48
N MET A 107 -0.09 -0.21 -27.24
CA MET A 107 -1.00 -0.31 -26.09
C MET A 107 -1.75 1.03 -25.85
N VAL A 108 -1.04 2.17 -25.87
CA VAL A 108 -1.66 3.49 -25.68
C VAL A 108 -2.72 3.78 -26.75
N LEU A 109 -2.47 3.35 -28.00
CA LEU A 109 -3.44 3.52 -29.09
C LEU A 109 -4.64 2.56 -28.95
N GLU A 110 -4.40 1.29 -28.64
CA GLU A 110 -5.41 0.27 -28.48
C GLU A 110 -6.36 0.60 -27.31
N ASP A 111 -5.80 1.05 -26.18
CA ASP A 111 -6.54 1.41 -24.98
C ASP A 111 -7.07 2.87 -25.01
N LYS A 112 -6.84 3.60 -26.11
CA LYS A 112 -7.30 5.00 -26.31
C LYS A 112 -6.81 5.96 -25.21
N LEU A 113 -5.58 5.77 -24.74
CA LEU A 113 -4.98 6.57 -23.66
C LEU A 113 -4.27 7.85 -24.15
N ASN A 114 -4.55 8.31 -25.36
CA ASN A 114 -3.87 9.47 -25.99
C ASN A 114 -4.01 10.75 -25.15
N THR A 115 -5.12 10.93 -24.45
CA THR A 115 -5.35 12.09 -23.57
C THR A 115 -4.56 12.03 -22.27
N ALA A 116 -4.18 10.84 -21.83
CA ALA A 116 -3.35 10.66 -20.63
C ALA A 116 -1.86 10.98 -20.88
N PHE A 117 -1.42 10.93 -22.15
CA PHE A 117 -0.03 11.19 -22.55
C PHE A 117 0.03 12.30 -23.63
N PRO A 118 -0.12 13.58 -23.26
CA PRO A 118 -0.15 14.68 -24.23
C PRO A 118 1.12 14.78 -25.10
N ASN A 119 2.26 14.33 -24.57
CA ASN A 119 3.52 14.24 -25.30
C ASN A 119 4.18 12.88 -25.05
N LEU A 120 3.60 11.85 -25.68
CA LEU A 120 4.01 10.46 -25.48
C LEU A 120 5.49 10.22 -25.83
N ASP A 121 6.00 10.86 -26.88
CA ASP A 121 7.39 10.63 -27.31
C ASP A 121 8.41 11.16 -26.29
N VAL A 122 8.15 12.33 -25.70
CA VAL A 122 8.99 12.88 -24.63
C VAL A 122 8.91 12.01 -23.38
N TRP A 123 7.70 11.63 -22.99
CA TRP A 123 7.50 10.76 -21.83
C TRP A 123 8.21 9.42 -21.99
N LEU A 124 8.12 8.80 -23.17
CA LEU A 124 8.82 7.55 -23.48
C LEU A 124 10.35 7.73 -23.46
N ALA A 125 10.86 8.83 -24.00
CA ALA A 125 12.30 9.08 -24.01
C ALA A 125 12.85 9.20 -22.57
N GLU A 126 12.13 9.89 -21.70
CA GLU A 126 12.56 10.10 -20.31
C GLU A 126 12.36 8.85 -19.46
N SER A 127 11.19 8.23 -19.53
CA SER A 127 10.83 7.10 -18.64
C SER A 127 11.48 5.79 -19.06
N PHE A 128 11.41 5.42 -20.34
CA PHE A 128 11.92 4.13 -20.81
C PHE A 128 13.44 4.07 -20.80
N ASN A 129 14.11 5.15 -21.16
CA ASN A 129 15.57 5.16 -21.12
C ASN A 129 16.05 5.00 -19.69
N ARG A 130 15.43 5.72 -18.74
CA ARG A 130 15.78 5.63 -17.31
C ARG A 130 15.51 4.23 -16.74
N LEU A 131 14.36 3.65 -17.04
CA LEU A 131 14.00 2.31 -16.57
C LEU A 131 14.90 1.22 -17.17
N ASN A 132 15.23 1.31 -18.46
CA ASN A 132 16.15 0.37 -19.11
C ASN A 132 17.55 0.42 -18.51
N ILE A 133 18.06 1.62 -18.16
CA ILE A 133 19.35 1.76 -17.46
C ILE A 133 19.31 1.08 -16.09
N ILE A 134 18.23 1.26 -15.33
CA ILE A 134 18.07 0.60 -14.02
C ILE A 134 18.05 -0.92 -14.18
N MET A 135 17.35 -1.44 -15.20
CA MET A 135 17.29 -2.87 -15.46
C MET A 135 18.67 -3.45 -15.87
N GLU A 136 19.42 -2.73 -16.69
CA GLU A 136 20.77 -3.15 -17.09
C GLU A 136 21.73 -3.22 -15.91
N ASN A 137 21.67 -2.27 -14.99
CA ASN A 137 22.46 -2.29 -13.76
C ASN A 137 22.12 -3.48 -12.87
N HIS A 138 20.82 -3.78 -12.68
CA HIS A 138 20.39 -4.93 -11.88
C HIS A 138 20.78 -6.30 -12.47
N ILE A 139 20.94 -6.40 -13.79
CA ILE A 139 21.40 -7.65 -14.44
C ILE A 139 22.91 -7.83 -14.24
N ASN A 140 23.67 -6.74 -14.21
CA ASN A 140 25.14 -6.78 -14.08
C ASN A 140 25.60 -6.99 -12.62
N ASP A 141 24.73 -6.74 -11.63
CA ASP A 141 25.00 -6.92 -10.20
C ASP A 141 24.69 -8.34 -9.68
N ARG A 142 24.28 -9.27 -10.55
CA ARG A 142 24.02 -10.68 -10.25
C ARG A 142 25.07 -11.59 -10.87
#